data_b02b09a514a0bef5a89c5a00a6fdec83
#
_entry.id   b02b09a514a0bef5a89c5a00a6fdec83
#
_cell.length_a   1.000
_cell.length_b   1.000
_cell.length_c   1.000
_cell.angle_alpha   90.00
_cell.angle_beta   90.00
_cell.angle_gamma   90.00
#
_symmetry.space_group_name_H-M   'P 1'
#
loop_
_entity.id
_entity.type
_entity.pdbx_description
1 polymer ?
#
loop_
_entity_poly.entity_id
_entity_poly.type
_entity_poly.pdbx_seq_one_letter_code
_entity_poly.pdbx_strand_id
1 'polypeptide(L)'
;SEFKNRALSLSSEDKNEISQNVNNYWHVFSVYYNTIGVSKQDLQKIEESKKYKDAVMADYYSENGDEPVTDDELRSYFSENFIAFKAVTGYLPSGSDTDELEKQALLQNFTQYAGAVNDGASIDEVGAALENVNTDSDTVVIGKNDTSYPDGFFDSVSAIEPGKTGAFIAGDYVYIVSREDVSGNDNLFSTYRIKCLKEFCGEEFDKKLSEISKAYKAVKK
;
A
#
# COMPACT_ATOMS: atom_id res chain seq x y z
N SER A 1 -15.69 -17.43 -17.49
CA SER A 1 -14.55 -17.02 -16.64
C SER A 1 -14.64 -17.72 -15.30
N GLU A 2 -13.54 -17.96 -14.64
CA GLU A 2 -13.44 -18.59 -13.31
C GLU A 2 -14.33 -17.91 -12.27
N PHE A 3 -14.34 -16.59 -12.24
CA PHE A 3 -15.21 -15.80 -11.37
C PHE A 3 -16.70 -16.20 -11.48
N LYS A 4 -17.20 -16.40 -12.71
CA LYS A 4 -18.59 -16.82 -12.92
C LYS A 4 -18.82 -18.29 -12.53
N ASN A 5 -17.83 -19.15 -12.77
CA ASN A 5 -17.93 -20.57 -12.42
C ASN A 5 -18.00 -20.76 -10.89
N ARG A 6 -17.35 -19.89 -10.13
CA ARG A 6 -17.40 -19.86 -8.65
C ARG A 6 -18.61 -19.12 -8.11
N ALA A 7 -19.53 -18.64 -8.98
CA ALA A 7 -20.71 -17.85 -8.62
C ALA A 7 -20.40 -16.60 -7.77
N LEU A 8 -19.21 -16.01 -7.95
CA LEU A 8 -18.78 -14.81 -7.23
C LEU A 8 -19.48 -13.55 -7.76
N SER A 9 -19.59 -12.56 -6.90
CA SER A 9 -20.13 -11.24 -7.25
C SER A 9 -19.29 -10.14 -6.59
N LEU A 10 -19.08 -9.02 -7.30
CA LEU A 10 -18.48 -7.83 -6.73
C LEU A 10 -19.44 -7.14 -5.76
N SER A 11 -18.91 -6.70 -4.63
CA SER A 11 -19.64 -5.91 -3.65
C SER A 11 -20.08 -4.55 -4.23
N SER A 12 -20.95 -3.85 -3.52
CA SER A 12 -21.31 -2.46 -3.87
C SER A 12 -20.12 -1.53 -3.71
N GLU A 13 -19.26 -1.79 -2.73
CA GLU A 13 -18.03 -1.05 -2.47
C GLU A 13 -17.03 -1.20 -3.62
N ASP A 14 -16.76 -2.44 -4.07
CA ASP A 14 -15.91 -2.70 -5.24
C ASP A 14 -16.40 -1.96 -6.49
N LYS A 15 -17.71 -1.99 -6.74
CA LYS A 15 -18.31 -1.30 -7.89
C LYS A 15 -18.14 0.21 -7.80
N ASN A 16 -18.28 0.79 -6.60
CA ASN A 16 -18.06 2.21 -6.37
C ASN A 16 -16.59 2.58 -6.56
N GLU A 17 -15.67 1.80 -6.02
CA GLU A 17 -14.22 2.00 -6.18
C GLU A 17 -13.82 1.92 -7.66
N ILE A 18 -14.28 0.90 -8.40
CA ILE A 18 -14.06 0.80 -9.85
C ILE A 18 -14.54 2.08 -10.56
N SER A 19 -15.74 2.55 -10.24
CA SER A 19 -16.31 3.74 -10.86
C SER A 19 -15.48 5.00 -10.57
N GLN A 20 -15.04 5.16 -9.33
CA GLN A 20 -14.18 6.28 -8.91
C GLN A 20 -12.82 6.23 -9.62
N ASN A 21 -12.14 5.09 -9.62
CA ASN A 21 -10.85 4.91 -10.29
C ASN A 21 -10.95 5.21 -11.79
N VAL A 22 -11.96 4.66 -12.47
CA VAL A 22 -12.18 4.91 -13.90
C VAL A 22 -12.44 6.39 -14.18
N ASN A 23 -13.23 7.07 -13.35
CA ASN A 23 -13.50 8.49 -13.50
C ASN A 23 -12.23 9.33 -13.29
N ASN A 24 -11.42 9.03 -12.27
CA ASN A 24 -10.18 9.72 -11.98
C ASN A 24 -9.16 9.55 -13.12
N TYR A 25 -8.91 8.32 -13.55
CA TYR A 25 -8.00 8.05 -14.68
C TYR A 25 -8.50 8.71 -15.97
N TRP A 26 -9.80 8.65 -16.26
CA TRP A 26 -10.35 9.27 -17.45
C TRP A 26 -10.26 10.79 -17.40
N HIS A 27 -10.50 11.40 -16.25
CA HIS A 27 -10.38 12.84 -16.08
C HIS A 27 -8.96 13.33 -16.37
N VAL A 28 -7.95 12.63 -15.89
CA VAL A 28 -6.55 13.03 -16.04
C VAL A 28 -5.96 12.64 -17.39
N PHE A 29 -6.27 11.43 -17.90
CA PHE A 29 -5.54 10.82 -19.00
C PHE A 29 -6.39 10.56 -20.26
N SER A 30 -7.61 11.09 -20.40
CA SER A 30 -8.52 10.79 -21.52
C SER A 30 -7.92 11.10 -22.89
N VAL A 31 -7.15 12.19 -23.00
CA VAL A 31 -6.48 12.54 -24.27
C VAL A 31 -5.48 11.47 -24.68
N TYR A 32 -4.66 11.02 -23.74
CA TYR A 32 -3.69 9.95 -23.97
C TYR A 32 -4.38 8.63 -24.32
N TYR A 33 -5.39 8.22 -23.54
CA TYR A 33 -6.12 6.98 -23.80
C TYR A 33 -6.79 6.97 -25.17
N ASN A 34 -7.42 8.07 -25.59
CA ASN A 34 -8.01 8.19 -26.91
C ASN A 34 -6.96 8.04 -28.03
N THR A 35 -5.73 8.58 -27.83
CA THR A 35 -4.65 8.47 -28.82
C THR A 35 -4.21 7.02 -29.05
N ILE A 36 -4.25 6.18 -27.99
CA ILE A 36 -3.88 4.76 -28.07
C ILE A 36 -5.10 3.85 -28.27
N GLY A 37 -6.29 4.41 -28.52
CA GLY A 37 -7.51 3.66 -28.82
C GLY A 37 -8.17 2.97 -27.62
N VAL A 38 -7.88 3.42 -26.39
CA VAL A 38 -8.49 2.89 -25.15
C VAL A 38 -9.69 3.75 -24.78
N SER A 39 -10.88 3.14 -24.73
CA SER A 39 -12.10 3.80 -24.31
C SER A 39 -12.28 3.78 -22.77
N LYS A 40 -13.15 4.65 -22.25
CA LYS A 40 -13.55 4.61 -20.84
C LYS A 40 -14.15 3.26 -20.43
N GLN A 41 -14.86 2.59 -21.36
CA GLN A 41 -15.40 1.25 -21.13
C GLN A 41 -14.31 0.19 -21.03
N ASP A 42 -13.20 0.36 -21.76
CA ASP A 42 -12.06 -0.57 -21.65
C ASP A 42 -11.33 -0.39 -20.31
N LEU A 43 -11.18 0.84 -19.83
CA LEU A 43 -10.70 1.09 -18.47
C LEU A 43 -11.59 0.43 -17.42
N GLN A 44 -12.90 0.55 -17.56
CA GLN A 44 -13.82 -0.11 -16.64
C GLN A 44 -13.63 -1.63 -16.61
N LYS A 45 -13.49 -2.27 -17.79
CA LYS A 45 -13.23 -3.72 -17.88
C LYS A 45 -11.88 -4.10 -17.25
N ILE A 46 -10.87 -3.24 -17.38
CA ILE A 46 -9.56 -3.46 -16.75
C ILE A 46 -9.71 -3.42 -15.23
N GLU A 47 -10.35 -2.39 -14.68
CA GLU A 47 -10.56 -2.28 -13.23
C GLU A 47 -11.45 -3.42 -12.69
N GLU A 48 -12.52 -3.77 -13.39
CA GLU A 48 -13.35 -4.95 -13.06
C GLU A 48 -12.52 -6.23 -13.06
N SER A 49 -11.61 -6.42 -14.02
CA SER A 49 -10.76 -7.61 -14.10
C SER A 49 -9.81 -7.75 -12.92
N LYS A 50 -9.29 -6.63 -12.41
CA LYS A 50 -8.47 -6.63 -11.18
C LYS A 50 -9.29 -7.12 -9.98
N LYS A 51 -10.49 -6.56 -9.80
CA LYS A 51 -11.37 -6.96 -8.70
C LYS A 51 -11.86 -8.41 -8.83
N TYR A 52 -12.13 -8.88 -10.07
CA TYR A 52 -12.44 -10.28 -10.30
C TYR A 52 -11.29 -11.23 -9.94
N LYS A 53 -10.05 -10.84 -10.25
CA LYS A 53 -8.87 -11.61 -9.84
C LYS A 53 -8.77 -11.69 -8.31
N ASP A 54 -8.94 -10.56 -7.63
CA ASP A 54 -8.90 -10.47 -6.17
C ASP A 54 -9.98 -11.33 -5.52
N ALA A 55 -11.20 -11.29 -6.03
CA ALA A 55 -12.30 -12.11 -5.52
C ALA A 55 -12.07 -13.61 -5.73
N VAL A 56 -11.53 -14.02 -6.89
CA VAL A 56 -11.18 -15.43 -7.14
C VAL A 56 -10.05 -15.88 -6.22
N MET A 57 -9.05 -15.04 -5.99
CA MET A 57 -7.95 -15.34 -5.08
C MET A 57 -8.45 -15.50 -3.63
N ALA A 58 -9.31 -14.57 -3.18
CA ALA A 58 -9.88 -14.62 -1.85
C ALA A 58 -10.73 -15.88 -1.63
N ASP A 59 -11.50 -16.30 -2.63
CA ASP A 59 -12.29 -17.53 -2.60
C ASP A 59 -11.40 -18.78 -2.62
N TYR A 60 -10.37 -18.79 -3.48
CA TYR A 60 -9.44 -19.90 -3.66
C TYR A 60 -8.70 -20.25 -2.35
N TYR A 61 -8.28 -19.23 -1.61
CA TYR A 61 -7.55 -19.35 -0.33
C TYR A 61 -8.44 -19.19 0.91
N SER A 62 -9.78 -19.14 0.74
CA SER A 62 -10.71 -19.11 1.86
C SER A 62 -10.71 -20.44 2.63
N GLU A 63 -11.29 -20.45 3.83
CA GLU A 63 -11.41 -21.65 4.68
C GLU A 63 -12.02 -22.86 3.93
N ASN A 64 -12.95 -22.60 3.00
CA ASN A 64 -13.60 -23.64 2.19
C ASN A 64 -13.10 -23.62 0.73
N GLY A 65 -12.02 -22.95 0.45
CA GLY A 65 -11.44 -22.83 -0.89
C GLY A 65 -10.61 -24.04 -1.30
N ASP A 66 -10.00 -23.96 -2.48
CA ASP A 66 -9.20 -25.06 -3.05
C ASP A 66 -7.89 -25.30 -2.26
N GLU A 67 -7.27 -24.23 -1.76
CA GLU A 67 -6.04 -24.27 -0.95
C GLU A 67 -6.16 -23.26 0.19
N PRO A 68 -6.81 -23.65 1.30
CA PRO A 68 -7.06 -22.73 2.40
C PRO A 68 -5.79 -22.19 3.03
N VAL A 69 -5.77 -20.87 3.25
CA VAL A 69 -4.79 -20.17 4.09
C VAL A 69 -5.52 -19.69 5.34
N THR A 70 -5.00 -20.04 6.50
CA THR A 70 -5.63 -19.68 7.77
C THR A 70 -5.42 -18.20 8.09
N ASP A 71 -6.32 -17.62 8.84
CA ASP A 71 -6.16 -16.24 9.32
C ASP A 71 -4.93 -16.10 10.24
N ASP A 72 -4.56 -17.14 10.98
CA ASP A 72 -3.37 -17.13 11.83
C ASP A 72 -2.08 -17.04 10.99
N GLU A 73 -1.99 -17.78 9.88
CA GLU A 73 -0.86 -17.69 8.93
C GLU A 73 -0.77 -16.29 8.30
N LEU A 74 -1.90 -15.74 7.87
CA LEU A 74 -1.93 -14.38 7.29
C LEU A 74 -1.60 -13.32 8.34
N ARG A 75 -2.05 -13.45 9.58
CA ARG A 75 -1.73 -12.52 10.67
C ARG A 75 -0.25 -12.56 11.02
N SER A 76 0.33 -13.77 11.07
CA SER A 76 1.78 -13.91 11.27
C SER A 76 2.55 -13.21 10.17
N TYR A 77 2.20 -13.50 8.91
CA TYR A 77 2.82 -12.84 7.76
C TYR A 77 2.62 -11.32 7.79
N PHE A 78 1.41 -10.83 8.12
CA PHE A 78 1.11 -9.41 8.22
C PHE A 78 1.97 -8.72 9.26
N SER A 79 2.10 -9.30 10.45
CA SER A 79 2.91 -8.73 11.53
C SER A 79 4.41 -8.69 11.22
N GLU A 80 4.90 -9.62 10.41
CA GLU A 80 6.32 -9.74 10.05
C GLU A 80 6.70 -8.91 8.81
N ASN A 81 5.75 -8.71 7.87
CA ASN A 81 6.04 -8.16 6.55
C ASN A 81 5.33 -6.84 6.25
N PHE A 82 4.52 -6.32 7.17
CA PHE A 82 3.85 -5.03 7.02
C PHE A 82 4.19 -4.10 8.17
N ILE A 83 4.20 -2.82 7.85
CA ILE A 83 4.30 -1.73 8.83
C ILE A 83 3.14 -0.77 8.65
N ALA A 84 2.66 -0.21 9.76
CA ALA A 84 1.65 0.84 9.79
C ALA A 84 2.25 2.07 10.47
N PHE A 85 2.03 3.23 9.91
CA PHE A 85 2.63 4.46 10.40
C PHE A 85 1.88 5.72 9.95
N LYS A 86 2.16 6.82 10.66
CA LYS A 86 1.90 8.20 10.22
C LYS A 86 3.22 8.90 10.03
N ALA A 87 3.29 9.88 9.13
CA ALA A 87 4.56 10.50 8.81
C ALA A 87 4.47 12.01 8.59
N VAL A 88 5.56 12.69 8.92
CA VAL A 88 5.91 14.01 8.38
C VAL A 88 7.13 13.83 7.50
N THR A 89 7.04 14.30 6.26
CA THR A 89 8.09 14.18 5.24
C THR A 89 8.62 15.54 4.88
N GLY A 90 9.90 15.77 5.05
CA GLY A 90 10.63 16.96 4.58
C GLY A 90 11.58 16.59 3.44
N TYR A 91 11.95 17.59 2.64
CA TYR A 91 12.91 17.42 1.55
C TYR A 91 14.32 17.76 2.01
N LEU A 92 15.28 16.93 1.61
CA LEU A 92 16.69 17.33 1.73
C LEU A 92 16.97 18.48 0.74
N PRO A 93 17.81 19.45 1.11
CA PRO A 93 18.23 20.50 0.19
C PRO A 93 18.81 19.88 -1.09
N SER A 94 18.30 20.29 -2.26
CA SER A 94 18.77 19.76 -3.55
C SER A 94 20.09 20.43 -3.96
N GLY A 95 21.11 19.62 -4.18
CA GLY A 95 22.41 20.03 -4.71
C GLY A 95 23.44 18.93 -4.49
N SER A 96 24.35 18.75 -5.43
CA SER A 96 25.46 17.78 -5.34
C SER A 96 26.44 18.05 -4.17
N ASP A 97 26.29 19.21 -3.53
CA ASP A 97 27.14 19.72 -2.47
C ASP A 97 26.38 19.95 -1.14
N THR A 98 25.21 19.32 -0.94
CA THR A 98 24.57 19.38 0.37
C THR A 98 25.52 18.78 1.39
N ASP A 99 26.09 19.64 2.22
CA ASP A 99 27.06 19.27 3.23
C ASP A 99 26.44 18.24 4.19
N GLU A 100 27.16 17.21 4.51
CA GLU A 100 26.77 16.22 5.52
C GLU A 100 26.40 16.88 6.86
N LEU A 101 26.97 18.04 7.15
CA LEU A 101 26.62 18.85 8.33
C LEU A 101 25.18 19.40 8.24
N GLU A 102 24.74 19.85 7.07
CA GLU A 102 23.36 20.34 6.88
C GLU A 102 22.35 19.20 7.00
N LYS A 103 22.65 18.02 6.42
CA LYS A 103 21.81 16.83 6.58
C LYS A 103 21.70 16.40 8.03
N GLN A 104 22.83 16.39 8.76
CA GLN A 104 22.85 16.05 10.17
C GLN A 104 22.08 17.07 11.02
N ALA A 105 22.22 18.37 10.74
CA ALA A 105 21.47 19.42 11.44
C ALA A 105 19.94 19.27 11.19
N LEU A 106 19.55 19.00 9.96
CA LEU A 106 18.15 18.76 9.62
C LEU A 106 17.61 17.50 10.33
N LEU A 107 18.34 16.38 10.28
CA LEU A 107 17.97 15.16 10.98
C LEU A 107 17.88 15.37 12.50
N GLN A 108 18.80 16.14 13.08
CA GLN A 108 18.75 16.48 14.50
C GLN A 108 17.49 17.28 14.85
N ASN A 109 17.11 18.24 14.00
CA ASN A 109 15.88 19.00 14.17
C ASN A 109 14.66 18.08 14.13
N PHE A 110 14.55 17.21 13.11
CA PHE A 110 13.46 16.22 12.99
C PHE A 110 13.44 15.24 14.17
N THR A 111 14.59 14.85 14.68
CA THR A 111 14.70 13.99 15.88
C THR A 111 14.13 14.68 17.14
N GLN A 112 14.32 15.99 17.29
CA GLN A 112 13.70 16.74 18.40
C GLN A 112 12.18 16.73 18.31
N TYR A 113 11.62 16.92 17.10
CA TYR A 113 10.17 16.84 16.89
C TYR A 113 9.63 15.41 17.07
N ALA A 114 10.37 14.38 16.66
CA ALA A 114 10.02 12.99 16.97
C ALA A 114 9.96 12.75 18.49
N GLY A 115 10.89 13.36 19.25
CA GLY A 115 10.85 13.39 20.70
C GLY A 115 9.58 14.04 21.25
N ALA A 116 9.17 15.17 20.68
CA ALA A 116 7.94 15.84 21.10
C ALA A 116 6.68 14.97 20.89
N VAL A 117 6.64 14.18 19.80
CA VAL A 117 5.53 13.22 19.59
C VAL A 117 5.55 12.12 20.65
N ASN A 118 6.73 11.60 21.00
CA ASN A 118 6.87 10.61 22.07
C ASN A 118 6.47 11.17 23.46
N ASP A 119 6.55 12.49 23.63
CA ASP A 119 6.17 13.22 24.86
C ASP A 119 4.68 13.65 24.83
N GLY A 120 3.92 13.34 23.76
CA GLY A 120 2.48 13.51 23.69
C GLY A 120 1.96 14.53 22.69
N ALA A 121 2.81 15.20 21.89
CA ALA A 121 2.37 15.99 20.76
C ALA A 121 1.79 15.07 19.66
N SER A 122 0.85 15.58 18.86
CA SER A 122 0.37 14.85 17.69
C SER A 122 1.32 15.03 16.48
N ILE A 123 1.23 14.10 15.53
CA ILE A 123 1.98 14.20 14.26
C ILE A 123 1.55 15.45 13.48
N ASP A 124 0.28 15.85 13.58
CA ASP A 124 -0.29 17.04 12.93
C ASP A 124 0.28 18.34 13.52
N GLU A 125 0.39 18.42 14.85
CA GLU A 125 0.99 19.58 15.52
C GLU A 125 2.45 19.75 15.12
N VAL A 126 3.18 18.63 15.01
CA VAL A 126 4.58 18.65 14.55
C VAL A 126 4.67 19.05 13.08
N GLY A 127 3.82 18.50 12.21
CA GLY A 127 3.75 18.89 10.81
C GLY A 127 3.44 20.37 10.62
N ALA A 128 2.52 20.92 11.42
CA ALA A 128 2.17 22.33 11.38
C ALA A 128 3.29 23.27 11.89
N ALA A 129 4.18 22.75 12.75
CA ALA A 129 5.32 23.51 13.29
C ALA A 129 6.54 23.55 12.36
N LEU A 130 6.59 22.66 11.37
CA LEU A 130 7.67 22.54 10.39
C LEU A 130 7.31 23.25 9.08
N GLU A 131 8.28 23.86 8.43
CA GLU A 131 8.10 24.46 7.12
C GLU A 131 8.51 23.50 5.99
N ASN A 132 7.83 23.58 4.85
CA ASN A 132 8.14 22.79 3.64
C ASN A 132 8.09 21.27 3.87
N VAL A 133 7.14 20.80 4.65
CA VAL A 133 6.89 19.38 4.91
C VAL A 133 5.52 18.98 4.38
N ASN A 134 5.37 17.67 4.12
CA ASN A 134 4.09 17.01 3.89
C ASN A 134 3.76 16.16 5.12
N THR A 135 2.48 16.17 5.55
CA THR A 135 2.02 15.40 6.70
C THR A 135 0.97 14.38 6.27
N ASP A 136 1.25 13.11 6.51
CA ASP A 136 0.30 12.01 6.36
C ASP A 136 -0.29 11.71 7.75
N SER A 137 -1.44 12.30 8.03
CA SER A 137 -2.17 12.18 9.31
C SER A 137 -2.95 10.88 9.40
N ASP A 138 -3.32 10.31 8.26
CA ASP A 138 -3.97 9.01 8.18
C ASP A 138 -2.95 7.89 8.27
N THR A 139 -3.35 6.76 8.83
CA THR A 139 -2.49 5.59 8.92
C THR A 139 -2.19 5.02 7.55
N VAL A 140 -0.92 5.00 7.18
CA VAL A 140 -0.41 4.36 5.96
C VAL A 140 0.05 2.95 6.31
N VAL A 141 -0.30 1.96 5.49
CA VAL A 141 0.17 0.57 5.63
C VAL A 141 0.87 0.12 4.36
N ILE A 142 2.13 -0.27 4.51
CA ILE A 142 2.94 -0.80 3.40
C ILE A 142 3.50 -2.17 3.75
N GLY A 143 3.68 -3.00 2.73
CA GLY A 143 4.40 -4.26 2.83
C GLY A 143 5.89 -4.05 2.56
N LYS A 144 6.70 -5.06 2.91
CA LYS A 144 8.16 -5.04 2.74
C LYS A 144 8.60 -4.85 1.28
N ASN A 145 7.77 -5.28 0.33
CA ASN A 145 8.05 -5.18 -1.11
C ASN A 145 7.45 -3.93 -1.77
N ASP A 146 6.89 -3.01 -0.99
CA ASP A 146 6.30 -1.78 -1.50
C ASP A 146 7.39 -0.83 -2.01
N THR A 147 7.25 -0.36 -3.24
CA THR A 147 8.21 0.53 -3.90
C THR A 147 7.78 2.00 -3.92
N SER A 148 6.73 2.35 -3.17
CA SER A 148 6.22 3.73 -3.09
C SER A 148 7.14 4.64 -2.26
N TYR A 149 8.02 4.06 -1.47
CA TYR A 149 8.99 4.74 -0.62
C TYR A 149 10.43 4.44 -1.07
N PRO A 150 11.40 5.30 -0.74
CA PRO A 150 12.81 5.07 -1.06
C PRO A 150 13.36 3.78 -0.43
N ASP A 151 14.42 3.25 -1.04
CA ASP A 151 15.16 2.10 -0.50
C ASP A 151 15.57 2.33 0.95
N GLY A 152 15.42 1.32 1.79
CA GLY A 152 15.72 1.37 3.22
C GLY A 152 14.64 2.03 4.10
N PHE A 153 13.60 2.61 3.52
CA PHE A 153 12.50 3.21 4.31
C PHE A 153 11.81 2.18 5.20
N PHE A 154 11.41 1.03 4.63
CA PHE A 154 10.76 -0.03 5.37
C PHE A 154 11.60 -0.51 6.57
N ASP A 155 12.88 -0.74 6.35
CA ASP A 155 13.80 -1.19 7.40
C ASP A 155 13.99 -0.14 8.50
N SER A 156 14.07 1.14 8.11
CA SER A 156 14.17 2.27 9.05
C SER A 156 12.94 2.38 9.94
N VAL A 157 11.73 2.25 9.37
CA VAL A 157 10.48 2.24 10.15
C VAL A 157 10.39 0.99 11.03
N SER A 158 10.82 -0.17 10.50
CA SER A 158 10.82 -1.44 11.26
C SER A 158 11.74 -1.41 12.47
N ALA A 159 12.79 -0.58 12.45
CA ALA A 159 13.69 -0.38 13.57
C ALA A 159 13.10 0.51 14.69
N ILE A 160 12.04 1.27 14.41
CA ILE A 160 11.31 2.04 15.43
C ILE A 160 10.41 1.05 16.18
N GLU A 161 10.41 1.10 17.52
CA GLU A 161 9.51 0.27 18.32
C GLU A 161 8.03 0.63 18.03
N PRO A 162 7.10 -0.35 17.97
CA PRO A 162 5.66 -0.08 17.84
C PRO A 162 5.17 0.88 18.92
N GLY A 163 4.37 1.88 18.51
CA GLY A 163 3.87 2.94 19.39
C GLY A 163 4.89 4.04 19.69
N LYS A 164 6.06 4.02 19.03
CA LYS A 164 7.09 5.06 19.15
C LYS A 164 7.24 5.84 17.85
N THR A 165 7.85 7.01 17.99
CA THR A 165 8.17 7.91 16.88
C THR A 165 9.67 8.05 16.76
N GLY A 166 10.17 7.95 15.54
CA GLY A 166 11.59 8.15 15.22
C GLY A 166 11.75 9.11 14.04
N ALA A 167 12.99 9.55 13.82
CA ALA A 167 13.35 10.34 12.64
C ALA A 167 14.55 9.70 11.92
N PHE A 168 14.51 9.72 10.58
CA PHE A 168 15.58 9.17 9.73
C PHE A 168 15.57 9.81 8.34
N ILE A 169 16.64 9.59 7.60
CA ILE A 169 16.76 9.96 6.19
C ILE A 169 16.63 8.71 5.34
N ALA A 170 15.83 8.79 4.27
CA ALA A 170 15.78 7.78 3.22
C ALA A 170 15.63 8.46 1.85
N GLY A 171 16.51 8.13 0.89
CA GLY A 171 16.59 8.82 -0.39
C GLY A 171 16.84 10.32 -0.22
N ASP A 172 16.03 11.13 -0.89
CA ASP A 172 16.12 12.60 -0.86
C ASP A 172 15.21 13.23 0.22
N TYR A 173 14.79 12.45 1.21
CA TYR A 173 13.82 12.90 2.20
C TYR A 173 14.31 12.65 3.62
N VAL A 174 13.85 13.51 4.52
CA VAL A 174 13.91 13.32 5.97
C VAL A 174 12.50 13.06 6.49
N TYR A 175 12.37 12.10 7.39
CA TYR A 175 11.08 11.65 7.92
C TYR A 175 11.02 11.77 9.42
N ILE A 176 9.84 12.13 9.93
CA ILE A 176 9.39 11.79 11.28
C ILE A 176 8.30 10.74 11.10
N VAL A 177 8.47 9.57 11.69
CA VAL A 177 7.53 8.46 11.55
C VAL A 177 7.06 7.99 12.91
N SER A 178 5.75 8.02 13.12
CA SER A 178 5.08 7.40 14.26
C SER A 178 4.62 6.02 13.85
N ARG A 179 5.33 4.98 14.31
CA ARG A 179 5.02 3.59 13.98
C ARG A 179 3.85 3.11 14.83
N GLU A 180 2.85 2.54 14.18
CA GLU A 180 1.74 1.87 14.84
C GLU A 180 2.02 0.37 15.02
N ASP A 181 1.40 -0.23 16.05
CA ASP A 181 1.43 -1.68 16.22
C ASP A 181 0.42 -2.34 15.28
N VAL A 182 0.91 -3.17 14.39
CA VAL A 182 0.06 -3.98 13.48
C VAL A 182 -0.35 -5.31 14.12
N SER A 183 0.38 -5.75 15.18
CA SER A 183 0.07 -6.99 15.88
C SER A 183 -1.20 -6.84 16.70
N GLY A 184 -2.17 -7.72 16.50
CA GLY A 184 -3.45 -7.67 17.22
C GLY A 184 -4.42 -6.55 16.78
N ASN A 185 -4.08 -5.78 15.75
CA ASN A 185 -5.00 -4.78 15.20
C ASN A 185 -5.94 -5.41 14.15
N ASP A 186 -7.08 -5.91 14.62
CA ASP A 186 -8.08 -6.59 13.77
C ASP A 186 -8.62 -5.70 12.65
N ASN A 187 -8.77 -4.41 12.89
CA ASN A 187 -9.28 -3.48 11.88
C ASN A 187 -8.27 -3.28 10.75
N LEU A 188 -7.00 -3.06 11.07
CA LEU A 188 -5.94 -2.96 10.06
C LEU A 188 -5.81 -4.27 9.29
N PHE A 189 -5.73 -5.41 9.98
CA PHE A 189 -5.65 -6.71 9.32
C PHE A 189 -6.83 -6.93 8.37
N SER A 190 -8.06 -6.69 8.80
CA SER A 190 -9.25 -6.87 7.98
C SER A 190 -9.22 -5.97 6.73
N THR A 191 -8.80 -4.72 6.88
CA THR A 191 -8.69 -3.76 5.78
C THR A 191 -7.63 -4.19 4.76
N TYR A 192 -6.49 -4.68 5.21
CA TYR A 192 -5.35 -5.02 4.35
C TYR A 192 -5.23 -6.52 4.05
N ARG A 193 -6.20 -7.35 4.46
CA ARG A 193 -6.19 -8.80 4.29
C ARG A 193 -5.94 -9.24 2.85
N ILE A 194 -6.59 -8.61 1.88
CA ILE A 194 -6.39 -8.93 0.45
C ILE A 194 -5.00 -8.51 -0.03
N LYS A 195 -4.48 -7.37 0.42
CA LYS A 195 -3.10 -6.96 0.11
C LYS A 195 -2.11 -7.95 0.71
N CYS A 196 -2.32 -8.35 1.95
CA CYS A 196 -1.52 -9.36 2.63
C CYS A 196 -1.54 -10.72 1.89
N LEU A 197 -2.73 -11.19 1.51
CA LEU A 197 -2.88 -12.44 0.75
C LEU A 197 -2.17 -12.37 -0.61
N LYS A 198 -2.22 -11.22 -1.29
CA LYS A 198 -1.49 -11.00 -2.55
C LYS A 198 0.02 -11.08 -2.39
N GLU A 199 0.57 -10.55 -1.32
CA GLU A 199 2.00 -10.65 -1.05
C GLU A 199 2.41 -12.05 -0.60
N PHE A 200 1.55 -12.73 0.15
CA PHE A 200 1.81 -14.08 0.66
C PHE A 200 1.71 -15.17 -0.41
N CYS A 201 0.65 -15.16 -1.23
CA CYS A 201 0.35 -16.22 -2.21
C CYS A 201 0.32 -15.74 -3.67
N GLY A 202 0.54 -14.45 -3.96
CA GLY A 202 0.25 -13.87 -5.27
C GLY A 202 0.98 -14.51 -6.42
N GLU A 203 2.27 -14.81 -6.28
CA GLU A 203 3.06 -15.45 -7.34
C GLU A 203 2.58 -16.88 -7.65
N GLU A 204 2.21 -17.62 -6.60
CA GLU A 204 1.68 -18.97 -6.76
C GLU A 204 0.31 -18.94 -7.43
N PHE A 205 -0.56 -18.02 -6.98
CA PHE A 205 -1.87 -17.82 -7.56
C PHE A 205 -1.79 -17.45 -9.04
N ASP A 206 -0.85 -16.59 -9.44
CA ASP A 206 -0.68 -16.20 -10.84
C ASP A 206 -0.28 -17.38 -11.74
N LYS A 207 0.55 -18.29 -11.23
CA LYS A 207 0.87 -19.55 -11.94
C LYS A 207 -0.39 -20.41 -12.11
N LYS A 208 -1.16 -20.61 -11.03
CA LYS A 208 -2.41 -21.36 -11.06
C LYS A 208 -3.46 -20.73 -11.96
N LEU A 209 -3.64 -19.41 -11.90
CA LEU A 209 -4.57 -18.68 -12.76
C LEU A 209 -4.18 -18.84 -14.24
N SER A 210 -2.89 -18.83 -14.54
CA SER A 210 -2.38 -19.11 -15.90
C SER A 210 -2.73 -20.52 -16.37
N GLU A 211 -2.65 -21.54 -15.52
CA GLU A 211 -3.03 -22.92 -15.82
C GLU A 211 -4.53 -23.05 -16.04
N ILE A 212 -5.32 -22.49 -15.13
CA ILE A 212 -6.79 -22.43 -15.26
C ILE A 212 -7.18 -21.74 -16.59
N SER A 213 -6.52 -20.63 -16.93
CA SER A 213 -6.85 -19.88 -18.13
C SER A 213 -6.61 -20.67 -19.43
N LYS A 214 -5.65 -21.61 -19.44
CA LYS A 214 -5.40 -22.50 -20.60
C LYS A 214 -6.56 -23.43 -20.89
N ALA A 215 -7.39 -23.74 -19.90
CA ALA A 215 -8.60 -24.55 -20.07
C ALA A 215 -9.73 -23.79 -20.80
N TYR A 216 -9.67 -22.45 -20.81
CA TYR A 216 -10.64 -21.61 -21.49
C TYR A 216 -10.15 -21.27 -22.90
N LYS A 217 -10.80 -21.84 -23.93
CA LYS A 217 -10.51 -21.48 -25.32
C LYS A 217 -10.94 -20.02 -25.55
N ALA A 218 -10.01 -19.16 -25.90
CA ALA A 218 -10.31 -17.82 -26.38
C ALA A 218 -11.08 -17.93 -27.69
N VAL A 219 -12.39 -17.64 -27.68
CA VAL A 219 -13.19 -17.49 -28.90
C VAL A 219 -12.93 -16.07 -29.37
N LYS A 220 -12.11 -15.92 -30.42
CA LYS A 220 -12.03 -14.66 -31.17
C LYS A 220 -13.40 -14.46 -31.84
N LYS A 221 -14.11 -13.41 -31.44
CA LYS A 221 -15.23 -12.86 -32.20
C LYS A 221 -14.71 -11.96 -33.30
#